data_372a4f892cf3ede4dae46f03ffa23118
#
_entry.id   372a4f892cf3ede4dae46f03ffa23118
#
_cell.length_a   1.000
_cell.length_b   1.000
_cell.length_c   1.000
_cell.angle_alpha   90.00
_cell.angle_beta   90.00
_cell.angle_gamma   90.00
#
_symmetry.space_group_name_H-M   'P 1'
#
loop_
_entity.id
_entity.type
_entity.pdbx_description
1 polymer ?
#
loop_
_entity_poly.entity_id
_entity_poly.type
_entity_poly.pdbx_seq_one_letter_code
_entity_poly.pdbx_strand_id
1 'polypeptide(L)'
;MNIYKCVFCAFMLIASNVLIAQEVSGYVTSTDNDSLSYVSIYLKNKKIGVVTNDIGQYKLTSDILSETTDTLVFSCIGYKSKKIPVPVFLENISTGNINISLETDYVMLQEVNIKPNKDKPKDYGMFHLNSPFVLLASGQPSSKLVAFVENTDKISRVIKTVNIKIQKSNDKTKKLRIFFCQKTEDGFQNINVADEDILISDFSESKIKVDVSKYQIPFEEEGTYIGFEWIGEENVTQDLQEKYGLGIVCTSKLKKHYTWIFDNETETWKQFPPIEDEEFEEIPKIIRNMVRNMNAQVGITVY
;
A
#
# COMPACT_ATOMS: atom_id res chain seq x y z
N MET A 1 19.77 -48.00 -40.05
CA MET A 1 19.17 -46.85 -39.30
C MET A 1 20.20 -45.74 -39.30
N ASN A 2 19.95 -44.64 -40.02
CA ASN A 2 20.98 -43.64 -40.37
C ASN A 2 21.35 -42.78 -39.14
N ILE A 3 22.60 -42.90 -38.69
CA ILE A 3 23.20 -42.13 -37.59
C ILE A 3 22.95 -40.61 -37.76
N TYR A 4 22.95 -40.12 -39.01
CA TYR A 4 22.64 -38.71 -39.32
C TYR A 4 21.22 -38.25 -38.92
N LYS A 5 20.23 -39.15 -38.97
CA LYS A 5 18.86 -38.86 -38.50
C LYS A 5 18.78 -38.76 -36.97
N CYS A 6 19.53 -39.62 -36.27
CA CYS A 6 19.60 -39.57 -34.81
C CYS A 6 20.32 -38.29 -34.30
N VAL A 7 21.41 -37.90 -34.98
CA VAL A 7 22.16 -36.68 -34.65
C VAL A 7 21.33 -35.43 -34.93
N PHE A 8 20.58 -35.41 -36.04
CA PHE A 8 19.68 -34.28 -36.38
C PHE A 8 18.50 -34.16 -35.40
N CYS A 9 17.89 -35.30 -35.01
CA CYS A 9 16.85 -35.28 -33.97
C CYS A 9 17.40 -34.86 -32.61
N ALA A 10 18.61 -35.30 -32.22
CA ALA A 10 19.26 -34.86 -30.98
C ALA A 10 19.61 -33.37 -31.00
N PHE A 11 20.03 -32.83 -32.12
CA PHE A 11 20.30 -31.40 -32.30
C PHE A 11 19.00 -30.56 -32.25
N MET A 12 17.89 -31.03 -32.83
CA MET A 12 16.58 -30.39 -32.73
C MET A 12 16.02 -30.41 -31.27
N LEU A 13 16.28 -31.48 -30.52
CA LEU A 13 15.86 -31.58 -29.11
C LEU A 13 16.67 -30.66 -28.18
N ILE A 14 17.90 -30.34 -28.54
CA ILE A 14 18.74 -29.39 -27.75
C ILE A 14 18.37 -27.94 -28.08
N ALA A 15 17.94 -27.65 -29.32
CA ALA A 15 17.53 -26.30 -29.72
C ALA A 15 16.18 -25.85 -29.14
N SER A 16 15.37 -26.76 -28.60
CA SER A 16 14.01 -26.47 -28.14
C SER A 16 13.89 -26.05 -26.68
N ASN A 17 14.99 -25.91 -25.91
CA ASN A 17 14.92 -25.64 -24.47
C ASN A 17 15.60 -24.33 -24.02
N VAL A 18 15.85 -23.39 -24.90
CA VAL A 18 16.25 -22.04 -24.46
C VAL A 18 15.02 -21.12 -24.51
N LEU A 19 14.00 -21.41 -23.69
CA LEU A 19 13.09 -20.41 -23.21
C LEU A 19 13.89 -19.56 -22.19
N ILE A 20 14.67 -18.62 -22.68
CA ILE A 20 15.20 -17.56 -21.84
C ILE A 20 13.95 -16.79 -21.38
N ALA A 21 13.62 -16.92 -20.12
CA ALA A 21 12.68 -16.01 -19.49
C ALA A 21 13.26 -14.60 -19.68
N GLN A 22 12.73 -13.86 -20.63
CA GLN A 22 13.22 -12.51 -20.93
C GLN A 22 12.81 -11.61 -19.77
N GLU A 23 13.76 -11.35 -18.89
CA GLU A 23 13.58 -10.41 -17.79
C GLU A 23 13.89 -9.01 -18.31
N VAL A 24 12.98 -8.07 -18.06
CA VAL A 24 13.14 -6.65 -18.41
C VAL A 24 13.30 -5.86 -17.15
N SER A 25 14.37 -5.08 -17.06
CA SER A 25 14.68 -4.23 -15.91
C SER A 25 14.64 -2.76 -16.31
N GLY A 26 14.12 -1.92 -15.41
CA GLY A 26 14.08 -0.47 -15.57
C GLY A 26 14.05 0.23 -14.23
N TYR A 27 13.89 1.55 -14.26
CA TYR A 27 13.79 2.38 -13.05
C TYR A 27 12.48 3.17 -13.06
N VAL A 28 11.93 3.40 -11.86
CA VAL A 28 10.85 4.36 -11.65
C VAL A 28 11.41 5.57 -10.91
N THR A 29 11.15 6.75 -11.44
CA THR A 29 11.59 8.03 -10.85
C THR A 29 10.41 9.00 -10.73
N SER A 30 10.58 10.04 -9.93
CA SER A 30 9.73 11.23 -10.01
C SER A 30 10.00 12.03 -11.28
N THR A 31 9.20 13.06 -11.57
CA THR A 31 9.48 14.05 -12.61
C THR A 31 10.76 14.83 -12.33
N ASP A 32 11.18 14.94 -11.08
CA ASP A 32 12.40 15.61 -10.64
C ASP A 32 13.64 14.68 -10.67
N ASN A 33 13.49 13.46 -11.19
CA ASN A 33 14.49 12.39 -11.30
C ASN A 33 14.89 11.74 -9.96
N ASP A 34 14.11 11.91 -8.90
CA ASP A 34 14.32 11.16 -7.66
C ASP A 34 13.89 9.71 -7.84
N SER A 35 14.69 8.76 -7.36
CA SER A 35 14.35 7.34 -7.40
C SER A 35 13.16 7.03 -6.51
N LEU A 36 12.17 6.29 -7.03
CA LEU A 36 10.97 5.92 -6.28
C LEU A 36 11.03 4.47 -5.82
N SER A 37 11.26 4.29 -4.53
CA SER A 37 11.25 2.98 -3.87
C SER A 37 9.82 2.45 -3.71
N TYR A 38 9.69 1.13 -3.71
CA TYR A 38 8.44 0.41 -3.40
C TYR A 38 7.24 0.86 -4.24
N VAL A 39 7.48 1.17 -5.52
CA VAL A 39 6.41 1.40 -6.50
C VAL A 39 5.78 0.07 -6.86
N SER A 40 4.49 -0.05 -6.71
CA SER A 40 3.73 -1.22 -7.14
C SER A 40 3.55 -1.20 -8.66
N ILE A 41 3.96 -2.26 -9.34
CA ILE A 41 3.84 -2.43 -10.79
C ILE A 41 3.05 -3.70 -11.04
N TYR A 42 1.87 -3.60 -11.60
CA TYR A 42 0.98 -4.75 -11.75
C TYR A 42 0.12 -4.71 -13.01
N LEU A 43 -0.34 -5.89 -13.43
CA LEU A 43 -1.36 -6.04 -14.47
C LEU A 43 -2.75 -5.74 -13.90
N LYS A 44 -3.46 -4.81 -14.52
CA LYS A 44 -4.75 -4.32 -14.01
C LYS A 44 -5.80 -5.43 -13.87
N ASN A 45 -5.94 -6.28 -14.89
CA ASN A 45 -7.00 -7.29 -14.93
C ASN A 45 -6.60 -8.62 -14.26
N LYS A 46 -5.32 -8.99 -14.33
CA LYS A 46 -4.81 -10.24 -13.73
C LYS A 46 -4.29 -10.08 -12.31
N LYS A 47 -4.04 -8.84 -11.88
CA LYS A 47 -3.54 -8.52 -10.54
C LYS A 47 -2.27 -9.28 -10.14
N ILE A 48 -1.41 -9.56 -11.14
CA ILE A 48 -0.05 -10.08 -10.95
C ILE A 48 0.90 -8.90 -11.06
N GLY A 49 1.86 -8.79 -10.15
CA GLY A 49 2.73 -7.64 -10.12
C GLY A 49 4.05 -7.86 -9.40
N VAL A 50 4.86 -6.83 -9.41
CA VAL A 50 6.13 -6.70 -8.70
C VAL A 50 6.20 -5.36 -7.99
N VAL A 51 7.18 -5.19 -7.10
CA VAL A 51 7.45 -3.91 -6.44
C VAL A 51 8.90 -3.50 -6.72
N THR A 52 9.17 -2.21 -6.94
CA THR A 52 10.55 -1.72 -7.09
C THR A 52 11.32 -1.89 -5.78
N ASN A 53 12.65 -2.05 -5.89
CA ASN A 53 13.54 -2.05 -4.74
C ASN A 53 13.75 -0.62 -4.17
N ASP A 54 14.61 -0.49 -3.17
CA ASP A 54 14.95 0.75 -2.46
C ASP A 54 15.56 1.86 -3.34
N ILE A 55 16.11 1.49 -4.52
CA ILE A 55 16.67 2.43 -5.50
C ILE A 55 15.74 2.66 -6.71
N GLY A 56 14.48 2.25 -6.62
CA GLY A 56 13.50 2.42 -7.70
C GLY A 56 13.66 1.45 -8.88
N GLN A 57 14.53 0.44 -8.79
CA GLN A 57 14.70 -0.54 -9.86
C GLN A 57 13.60 -1.59 -9.81
N TYR A 58 13.08 -1.96 -10.98
CA TYR A 58 12.13 -3.05 -11.14
C TYR A 58 12.61 -4.09 -12.14
N LYS A 59 12.04 -5.30 -12.03
CA LYS A 59 12.23 -6.42 -12.95
C LYS A 59 10.87 -7.02 -13.31
N LEU A 60 10.58 -7.10 -14.60
CA LEU A 60 9.38 -7.73 -15.12
C LEU A 60 9.74 -9.06 -15.79
N THR A 61 8.99 -10.09 -15.47
CA THR A 61 9.14 -11.42 -16.02
C THR A 61 8.28 -11.62 -17.26
N SER A 62 8.57 -12.67 -18.03
CA SER A 62 7.78 -13.06 -19.21
C SER A 62 6.31 -13.29 -18.91
N ASP A 63 5.95 -13.71 -17.69
CA ASP A 63 4.55 -13.95 -17.28
C ASP A 63 3.72 -12.66 -17.31
N ILE A 64 4.33 -11.55 -16.90
CA ILE A 64 3.70 -10.22 -16.99
C ILE A 64 3.68 -9.72 -18.43
N LEU A 65 4.80 -9.87 -19.16
CA LEU A 65 4.96 -9.30 -20.49
C LEU A 65 4.18 -10.06 -21.58
N SER A 66 3.76 -11.32 -21.33
CA SER A 66 2.94 -12.10 -22.25
C SER A 66 1.47 -11.66 -22.32
N GLU A 67 1.01 -10.86 -21.37
CA GLU A 67 -0.39 -10.42 -21.24
C GLU A 67 -0.72 -9.22 -22.12
N THR A 68 -0.64 -9.41 -23.43
CA THR A 68 -0.72 -8.33 -24.43
C THR A 68 -2.06 -7.59 -24.48
N THR A 69 -3.11 -8.08 -23.84
CA THR A 69 -4.43 -7.42 -23.77
C THR A 69 -4.61 -6.63 -22.48
N ASP A 70 -3.64 -6.68 -21.57
CA ASP A 70 -3.72 -6.02 -20.26
C ASP A 70 -2.94 -4.68 -20.24
N THR A 71 -3.02 -4.01 -19.11
CA THR A 71 -2.38 -2.71 -18.87
C THR A 71 -1.50 -2.82 -17.63
N LEU A 72 -0.24 -2.40 -17.75
CA LEU A 72 0.66 -2.21 -16.63
C LEU A 72 0.27 -0.92 -15.89
N VAL A 73 0.09 -1.03 -14.58
CA VAL A 73 -0.16 0.09 -13.70
C VAL A 73 1.05 0.29 -12.80
N PHE A 74 1.58 1.51 -12.78
CA PHE A 74 2.65 1.95 -11.88
C PHE A 74 2.01 2.85 -10.83
N SER A 75 2.00 2.44 -9.57
CA SER A 75 1.32 3.15 -8.48
C SER A 75 2.23 3.32 -7.28
N CYS A 76 2.33 4.54 -6.79
CA CYS A 76 3.05 4.90 -5.57
C CYS A 76 2.28 5.97 -4.80
N ILE A 77 2.32 5.91 -3.46
CA ILE A 77 1.73 6.96 -2.62
C ILE A 77 2.40 8.29 -2.92
N GLY A 78 1.60 9.35 -3.07
CA GLY A 78 2.09 10.70 -3.39
C GLY A 78 2.35 10.96 -4.87
N TYR A 79 2.01 10.00 -5.73
CA TYR A 79 2.20 10.13 -7.18
C TYR A 79 0.95 9.70 -7.94
N LYS A 80 0.73 10.33 -9.10
CA LYS A 80 -0.31 9.91 -10.05
C LYS A 80 0.04 8.56 -10.63
N SER A 81 -0.88 7.62 -10.57
CA SER A 81 -0.69 6.30 -11.18
C SER A 81 -0.54 6.42 -12.69
N LYS A 82 0.48 5.77 -13.25
CA LYS A 82 0.72 5.71 -14.70
C LYS A 82 0.28 4.37 -15.26
N LYS A 83 -0.51 4.41 -16.31
CA LYS A 83 -1.09 3.22 -16.97
C LYS A 83 -0.53 3.10 -18.37
N ILE A 84 0.06 1.97 -18.69
CA ILE A 84 0.69 1.72 -20.00
C ILE A 84 0.17 0.37 -20.51
N PRO A 85 -0.56 0.32 -21.65
CA PRO A 85 -0.92 -0.94 -22.29
C PRO A 85 0.34 -1.80 -22.55
N VAL A 86 0.26 -3.10 -22.27
CA VAL A 86 1.41 -3.99 -22.43
C VAL A 86 2.03 -3.91 -23.84
N PRO A 87 1.26 -3.88 -24.97
CA PRO A 87 1.85 -3.71 -26.28
C PRO A 87 2.69 -2.43 -26.44
N VAL A 88 2.21 -1.30 -25.90
CA VAL A 88 2.96 -0.02 -25.92
C VAL A 88 4.23 -0.13 -25.08
N PHE A 89 4.17 -0.82 -23.93
CA PHE A 89 5.35 -1.04 -23.12
C PHE A 89 6.38 -1.90 -23.84
N LEU A 90 5.95 -2.94 -24.57
CA LEU A 90 6.84 -3.79 -25.39
C LEU A 90 7.53 -2.98 -26.53
N GLU A 91 6.82 -2.05 -27.16
CA GLU A 91 7.42 -1.11 -28.13
C GLU A 91 8.50 -0.27 -27.47
N ASN A 92 8.25 0.23 -26.24
CA ASN A 92 9.23 1.00 -25.47
C ASN A 92 10.48 0.18 -25.15
N ILE A 93 10.35 -1.11 -24.83
CA ILE A 93 11.50 -2.01 -24.65
C ILE A 93 12.36 -2.03 -25.92
N SER A 94 11.75 -2.17 -27.08
CA SER A 94 12.45 -2.24 -28.37
C SER A 94 13.25 -0.97 -28.68
N THR A 95 12.81 0.16 -28.16
CA THR A 95 13.47 1.47 -28.32
C THR A 95 14.43 1.81 -27.17
N GLY A 96 14.53 0.94 -26.14
CA GLY A 96 15.34 1.16 -24.94
C GLY A 96 14.71 2.12 -23.90
N ASN A 97 13.45 2.51 -24.10
CA ASN A 97 12.74 3.43 -23.21
C ASN A 97 11.90 2.66 -22.18
N ILE A 98 12.56 2.10 -21.18
CA ILE A 98 11.96 1.29 -20.11
C ILE A 98 11.90 2.01 -18.75
N ASN A 99 12.50 3.20 -18.65
CA ASN A 99 12.40 3.98 -17.41
C ASN A 99 11.08 4.75 -17.37
N ILE A 100 10.46 4.74 -16.19
CA ILE A 100 9.14 5.32 -15.97
C ILE A 100 9.26 6.50 -15.02
N SER A 101 8.70 7.66 -15.43
CA SER A 101 8.58 8.82 -14.55
C SER A 101 7.14 8.97 -14.11
N LEU A 102 6.92 9.19 -12.78
CA LEU A 102 5.64 9.48 -12.17
C LEU A 102 5.55 10.95 -11.77
N GLU A 103 4.39 11.57 -12.03
CA GLU A 103 4.09 12.93 -11.59
C GLU A 103 3.68 12.91 -10.12
N THR A 104 4.10 13.91 -9.37
CA THR A 104 3.69 14.10 -7.97
C THR A 104 2.19 14.38 -7.86
N ASP A 105 1.55 13.80 -6.83
CA ASP A 105 0.14 13.97 -6.48
C ASP A 105 0.00 14.06 -4.95
N TYR A 106 0.65 15.06 -4.38
CA TYR A 106 0.56 15.36 -2.96
C TYR A 106 0.46 16.87 -2.72
N VAL A 107 -0.06 17.24 -1.57
CA VAL A 107 -0.01 18.61 -1.07
C VAL A 107 1.13 18.75 -0.06
N MET A 108 1.80 19.88 -0.12
CA MET A 108 2.76 20.25 0.93
C MET A 108 2.01 20.74 2.15
N LEU A 109 2.46 20.33 3.35
CA LEU A 109 1.96 20.93 4.58
C LEU A 109 2.27 22.42 4.61
N GLN A 110 1.27 23.21 5.00
CA GLN A 110 1.54 24.60 5.37
C GLN A 110 2.28 24.61 6.70
N GLU A 111 3.22 25.54 6.86
CA GLU A 111 3.96 25.71 8.11
C GLU A 111 2.98 26.05 9.24
N VAL A 112 2.78 25.14 10.16
CA VAL A 112 1.94 25.35 11.34
C VAL A 112 2.83 25.77 12.50
N ASN A 113 2.65 26.99 12.97
CA ASN A 113 3.42 27.54 14.07
C ASN A 113 2.88 26.96 15.40
N ILE A 114 3.25 25.73 15.72
CA ILE A 114 2.84 25.07 16.97
C ILE A 114 3.81 25.51 18.06
N LYS A 115 3.30 26.20 19.07
CA LYS A 115 4.09 26.53 20.26
C LYS A 115 4.42 25.23 21.01
N PRO A 116 5.71 25.01 21.39
CA PRO A 116 6.07 23.83 22.15
C PRO A 116 5.23 23.77 23.44
N ASN A 117 4.38 22.75 23.54
CA ASN A 117 3.63 22.52 24.77
C ASN A 117 4.51 21.67 25.72
N LYS A 118 4.64 22.08 26.97
CA LYS A 118 5.34 21.33 28.02
C LYS A 118 4.47 20.25 28.66
N ASP A 119 3.31 19.98 28.08
CA ASP A 119 2.39 18.98 28.61
C ASP A 119 2.96 17.56 28.50
N LYS A 120 2.44 16.68 29.35
CA LYS A 120 2.76 15.26 29.28
C LYS A 120 2.25 14.69 27.94
N PRO A 121 2.95 13.70 27.36
CA PRO A 121 2.48 13.01 26.16
C PRO A 121 1.04 12.52 26.34
N LYS A 122 0.20 12.74 25.34
CA LYS A 122 -1.20 12.33 25.34
C LYS A 122 -1.52 11.42 24.15
N ASP A 123 -2.28 10.37 24.41
CA ASP A 123 -2.68 9.40 23.40
C ASP A 123 -4.10 9.71 22.89
N TYR A 124 -4.29 9.57 21.56
CA TYR A 124 -5.55 9.70 20.85
C TYR A 124 -5.80 8.48 19.96
N GLY A 125 -7.08 8.25 19.61
CA GLY A 125 -7.49 7.20 18.71
C GLY A 125 -7.83 5.89 19.41
N MET A 126 -7.83 4.79 18.65
CA MET A 126 -8.40 3.51 19.05
C MET A 126 -7.37 2.45 19.45
N PHE A 127 -6.09 2.79 19.46
CA PHE A 127 -4.99 1.85 19.71
C PHE A 127 -5.12 1.08 21.04
N HIS A 128 -5.63 1.72 22.09
CA HIS A 128 -5.75 1.14 23.42
C HIS A 128 -7.07 0.41 23.67
N LEU A 129 -8.00 0.41 22.71
CA LEU A 129 -9.28 -0.24 22.89
C LEU A 129 -9.11 -1.76 22.93
N ASN A 130 -9.68 -2.39 23.95
CA ASN A 130 -9.84 -3.84 23.99
C ASN A 130 -11.17 -4.19 23.32
N SER A 131 -11.12 -5.02 22.28
CA SER A 131 -12.32 -5.55 21.62
C SER A 131 -12.43 -7.05 21.90
N PRO A 132 -13.61 -7.55 22.29
CA PRO A 132 -13.84 -9.00 22.42
C PRO A 132 -13.84 -9.69 21.05
N PHE A 133 -14.04 -8.94 19.99
CA PHE A 133 -14.02 -9.43 18.61
C PHE A 133 -12.91 -8.71 17.85
N VAL A 134 -12.11 -9.51 17.15
CA VAL A 134 -11.01 -9.03 16.31
C VAL A 134 -11.36 -9.37 14.87
N LEU A 135 -11.66 -8.36 14.08
CA LEU A 135 -11.62 -8.47 12.63
C LEU A 135 -10.27 -7.92 12.18
N LEU A 136 -9.67 -8.56 11.20
CA LEU A 136 -8.43 -8.11 10.59
C LEU A 136 -8.76 -7.44 9.26
N ALA A 137 -8.41 -6.17 9.12
CA ALA A 137 -8.28 -5.54 7.81
C ALA A 137 -6.95 -5.99 7.23
N SER A 138 -6.96 -7.09 6.49
CA SER A 138 -5.76 -7.56 5.77
C SER A 138 -5.79 -7.04 4.35
N GLY A 139 -4.67 -6.44 3.92
CA GLY A 139 -4.48 -5.97 2.56
C GLY A 139 -3.70 -6.98 1.74
N GLN A 140 -3.89 -6.89 0.45
CA GLN A 140 -3.00 -7.43 -0.58
C GLN A 140 -1.90 -6.39 -0.85
N PRO A 141 -0.80 -6.75 -1.52
CA PRO A 141 0.14 -5.75 -2.03
C PRO A 141 -0.60 -4.63 -2.78
N SER A 142 -0.20 -3.39 -2.57
CA SER A 142 -0.86 -2.16 -3.08
C SER A 142 -2.21 -1.79 -2.43
N SER A 143 -2.76 -2.62 -1.53
CA SER A 143 -3.95 -2.22 -0.77
C SER A 143 -3.62 -1.06 0.16
N LYS A 144 -4.59 -0.16 0.33
CA LYS A 144 -4.43 1.02 1.19
C LYS A 144 -5.59 1.10 2.18
N LEU A 145 -5.28 1.48 3.40
CA LEU A 145 -6.25 1.76 4.45
C LEU A 145 -5.97 3.13 5.03
N VAL A 146 -6.99 3.93 5.27
CA VAL A 146 -6.89 5.21 5.96
C VAL A 146 -7.73 5.16 7.23
N ALA A 147 -7.15 5.61 8.34
CA ALA A 147 -7.84 5.78 9.61
C ALA A 147 -7.82 7.25 10.04
N PHE A 148 -8.96 7.76 10.50
CA PHE A 148 -9.06 9.08 11.10
C PHE A 148 -8.85 9.01 12.61
N VAL A 149 -7.97 9.85 13.13
CA VAL A 149 -7.75 10.05 14.56
C VAL A 149 -8.30 11.42 14.93
N GLU A 150 -9.44 11.42 15.63
CA GLU A 150 -10.14 12.64 16.05
C GLU A 150 -9.38 13.35 17.18
N ASN A 151 -9.22 14.67 17.07
CA ASN A 151 -8.68 15.53 18.14
C ASN A 151 -9.81 15.97 19.06
N THR A 152 -10.02 15.23 20.13
CA THR A 152 -11.18 15.41 21.02
C THR A 152 -11.12 16.66 21.90
N ASP A 153 -9.96 17.25 22.09
CA ASP A 153 -9.80 18.49 22.88
C ASP A 153 -9.58 19.74 22.02
N LYS A 154 -9.53 19.56 20.69
CA LYS A 154 -9.42 20.67 19.74
C LYS A 154 -8.18 21.57 19.95
N ILE A 155 -7.08 21.00 20.42
CA ILE A 155 -5.82 21.69 20.62
C ILE A 155 -4.80 21.14 19.63
N SER A 156 -4.29 21.99 18.73
CA SER A 156 -3.26 21.60 17.78
C SER A 156 -1.95 21.24 18.47
N ARG A 157 -1.32 20.13 18.03
CA ARG A 157 -0.09 19.59 18.59
C ARG A 157 0.79 19.00 17.50
N VAL A 158 1.94 18.45 17.87
CA VAL A 158 2.81 17.66 16.97
C VAL A 158 2.67 16.18 17.30
N ILE A 159 2.57 15.35 16.27
CA ILE A 159 2.53 13.90 16.42
C ILE A 159 3.94 13.41 16.75
N LYS A 160 4.04 12.68 17.85
CA LYS A 160 5.26 12.00 18.27
C LYS A 160 5.37 10.60 17.70
N THR A 161 4.32 9.78 17.88
CA THR A 161 4.30 8.41 17.38
C THR A 161 2.98 8.10 16.69
N VAL A 162 3.06 7.28 15.65
CA VAL A 162 1.92 6.54 15.10
C VAL A 162 1.85 5.19 15.78
N ASN A 163 0.68 4.85 16.31
CA ASN A 163 0.45 3.63 17.06
C ASN A 163 -0.53 2.74 16.30
N ILE A 164 -0.17 1.50 16.04
CA ILE A 164 -1.01 0.55 15.29
C ILE A 164 -1.06 -0.79 16.01
N LYS A 165 -2.24 -1.40 16.01
CA LYS A 165 -2.41 -2.78 16.48
C LYS A 165 -2.58 -3.70 15.29
N ILE A 166 -1.72 -4.70 15.19
CA ILE A 166 -1.59 -5.57 14.02
C ILE A 166 -1.49 -7.03 14.43
N GLN A 167 -1.81 -7.93 13.50
CA GLN A 167 -1.51 -9.34 13.67
C GLN A 167 0.00 -9.57 13.66
N LYS A 168 0.51 -10.34 14.63
CA LYS A 168 1.94 -10.69 14.66
C LYS A 168 2.33 -11.51 13.44
N SER A 169 3.52 -11.26 12.94
CA SER A 169 4.15 -12.03 11.88
C SER A 169 5.66 -12.07 12.08
N ASN A 170 6.25 -13.23 11.85
CA ASN A 170 7.71 -13.40 11.83
C ASN A 170 8.28 -13.29 10.41
N ASP A 171 7.44 -13.06 9.43
CA ASP A 171 7.82 -12.89 8.04
C ASP A 171 8.44 -11.50 7.84
N LYS A 172 9.73 -11.49 7.57
CA LYS A 172 10.52 -10.26 7.40
C LYS A 172 10.45 -9.66 6.00
N THR A 173 9.83 -10.34 5.07
CA THR A 173 9.61 -9.80 3.71
C THR A 173 8.49 -8.79 3.70
N LYS A 174 7.55 -8.87 4.66
CA LYS A 174 6.40 -7.98 4.77
C LYS A 174 6.81 -6.58 5.18
N LYS A 175 6.22 -5.61 4.50
CA LYS A 175 6.39 -4.18 4.79
C LYS A 175 5.04 -3.48 4.78
N LEU A 176 4.90 -2.48 5.62
CA LEU A 176 3.74 -1.59 5.67
C LEU A 176 4.25 -0.16 5.65
N ARG A 177 3.84 0.63 4.64
CA ARG A 177 4.15 2.06 4.55
C ARG A 177 3.13 2.85 5.32
N ILE A 178 3.57 3.82 6.12
CA ILE A 178 2.74 4.84 6.74
C ILE A 178 2.77 6.08 5.85
N PHE A 179 1.60 6.68 5.62
CA PHE A 179 1.48 7.97 4.96
C PHE A 179 0.44 8.84 5.65
N PHE A 180 0.47 10.13 5.40
CA PHE A 180 -0.51 11.08 5.90
C PHE A 180 -1.30 11.64 4.73
N CYS A 181 -2.59 11.91 4.95
CA CYS A 181 -3.45 12.43 3.89
C CYS A 181 -4.50 13.39 4.44
N GLN A 182 -5.03 14.20 3.54
CA GLN A 182 -6.24 14.99 3.79
C GLN A 182 -7.42 14.37 3.04
N LYS A 183 -8.62 14.53 3.59
CA LYS A 183 -9.85 14.12 2.93
C LYS A 183 -10.25 15.15 1.88
N THR A 184 -10.62 14.69 0.69
CA THR A 184 -11.15 15.48 -0.42
C THR A 184 -12.57 15.03 -0.75
N GLU A 185 -13.22 15.67 -1.73
CA GLU A 185 -14.53 15.23 -2.24
C GLU A 185 -14.43 13.84 -2.87
N ASP A 186 -13.34 13.56 -3.59
CA ASP A 186 -13.12 12.30 -4.33
C ASP A 186 -12.40 11.21 -3.51
N GLY A 187 -12.08 11.46 -2.23
CA GLY A 187 -11.41 10.49 -1.37
C GLY A 187 -10.30 11.07 -0.51
N PHE A 188 -9.07 10.66 -0.73
CA PHE A 188 -7.92 11.09 0.06
C PHE A 188 -6.74 11.48 -0.83
N GLN A 189 -6.17 12.64 -0.58
CA GLN A 189 -4.95 13.11 -1.21
C GLN A 189 -3.78 13.04 -0.22
N ASN A 190 -2.64 12.52 -0.68
CA ASN A 190 -1.46 12.38 0.15
C ASN A 190 -0.88 13.75 0.55
N ILE A 191 -0.32 13.82 1.76
CA ILE A 191 0.43 14.98 2.26
C ILE A 191 1.88 14.56 2.32
N ASN A 192 2.76 15.30 1.64
CA ASN A 192 4.19 15.03 1.77
C ASN A 192 4.69 15.55 3.13
N VAL A 193 5.12 14.63 3.99
CA VAL A 193 5.65 14.91 5.33
C VAL A 193 7.11 14.51 5.46
N ALA A 194 7.65 13.77 4.48
CA ALA A 194 9.00 13.24 4.53
C ALA A 194 9.51 12.98 3.10
N ASP A 195 10.80 13.18 2.89
CA ASP A 195 11.49 12.84 1.64
C ASP A 195 11.82 11.33 1.55
N GLU A 196 11.48 10.57 2.58
CA GLU A 196 11.70 9.13 2.67
C GLU A 196 10.44 8.39 3.12
N ASP A 197 10.35 7.10 2.75
CA ASP A 197 9.26 6.23 3.19
C ASP A 197 9.30 5.98 4.70
N ILE A 198 8.15 6.09 5.36
CA ILE A 198 7.97 5.68 6.75
C ILE A 198 7.49 4.23 6.76
N LEU A 199 8.42 3.30 6.99
CA LEU A 199 8.16 1.86 6.87
C LEU A 199 8.10 1.15 8.21
N ILE A 200 7.18 0.19 8.33
CA ILE A 200 7.17 -0.86 9.35
C ILE A 200 7.59 -2.16 8.68
N SER A 201 8.63 -2.83 9.22
CA SER A 201 9.14 -4.12 8.73
C SER A 201 9.31 -5.16 9.85
N ASP A 202 9.08 -4.79 11.11
CA ASP A 202 9.07 -5.71 12.25
C ASP A 202 7.66 -5.84 12.82
N PHE A 203 7.08 -7.04 12.70
CA PHE A 203 5.76 -7.41 13.16
C PHE A 203 5.77 -8.48 14.24
N SER A 204 6.91 -8.65 14.93
CA SER A 204 7.06 -9.59 16.04
C SER A 204 6.15 -9.26 17.22
N GLU A 205 5.76 -8.00 17.36
CA GLU A 205 4.81 -7.53 18.36
C GLU A 205 3.47 -7.10 17.74
N SER A 206 2.37 -7.28 18.51
CA SER A 206 1.03 -6.90 18.05
C SER A 206 0.71 -5.42 18.24
N LYS A 207 1.47 -4.71 19.05
CA LYS A 207 1.33 -3.27 19.32
C LYS A 207 2.61 -2.59 18.89
N ILE A 208 2.54 -1.87 17.78
CA ILE A 208 3.67 -1.19 17.18
C ILE A 208 3.51 0.31 17.41
N LYS A 209 4.59 0.96 17.81
CA LYS A 209 4.71 2.42 17.91
C LYS A 209 5.86 2.88 17.04
N VAL A 210 5.56 3.70 16.04
CA VAL A 210 6.55 4.25 15.12
C VAL A 210 6.81 5.71 15.50
N ASP A 211 8.05 6.04 15.81
CA ASP A 211 8.44 7.42 16.10
C ASP A 211 8.47 8.22 14.78
N VAL A 212 7.65 9.26 14.72
CA VAL A 212 7.53 10.17 13.58
C VAL A 212 7.85 11.62 13.99
N SER A 213 8.41 11.82 15.18
CA SER A 213 8.67 13.14 15.75
C SER A 213 9.60 14.01 14.91
N LYS A 214 10.54 13.40 14.17
CA LYS A 214 11.46 14.10 13.27
C LYS A 214 10.76 14.83 12.11
N TYR A 215 9.58 14.35 11.71
CA TYR A 215 8.83 14.92 10.59
C TYR A 215 7.93 16.11 10.98
N GLN A 216 7.81 16.41 12.27
CA GLN A 216 7.04 17.54 12.80
C GLN A 216 5.59 17.60 12.29
N ILE A 217 4.94 16.46 12.17
CA ILE A 217 3.60 16.33 11.60
C ILE A 217 2.57 16.96 12.51
N PRO A 218 1.75 17.92 12.02
CA PRO A 218 0.73 18.55 12.83
C PRO A 218 -0.42 17.61 13.14
N PHE A 219 -0.91 17.66 14.37
CA PHE A 219 -2.18 17.12 14.78
C PHE A 219 -3.16 18.28 14.90
N GLU A 220 -3.95 18.49 13.87
CA GLU A 220 -4.86 19.60 13.69
C GLU A 220 -6.03 19.58 14.71
N GLU A 221 -6.76 20.69 14.84
CA GLU A 221 -7.92 20.78 15.76
C GLU A 221 -9.01 19.75 15.46
N GLU A 222 -9.22 19.41 14.20
CA GLU A 222 -10.20 18.39 13.82
C GLU A 222 -9.68 16.96 14.01
N GLY A 223 -8.38 16.75 13.82
CA GLY A 223 -7.72 15.46 13.84
C GLY A 223 -6.83 15.27 12.62
N THR A 224 -6.40 14.02 12.39
CA THR A 224 -5.54 13.68 11.27
C THR A 224 -5.96 12.37 10.62
N TYR A 225 -5.70 12.24 9.32
CA TYR A 225 -5.87 10.99 8.56
C TYR A 225 -4.51 10.32 8.40
N ILE A 226 -4.42 9.06 8.84
CA ILE A 226 -3.20 8.25 8.76
C ILE A 226 -3.48 7.07 7.87
N GLY A 227 -2.70 6.93 6.81
CA GLY A 227 -2.80 5.85 5.85
C GLY A 227 -1.76 4.76 6.07
N PHE A 228 -2.10 3.56 5.63
CA PHE A 228 -1.25 2.39 5.60
C PHE A 228 -1.37 1.73 4.24
N GLU A 229 -0.23 1.42 3.62
CA GLU A 229 -0.15 0.69 2.36
C GLU A 229 0.62 -0.61 2.57
N TRP A 230 0.04 -1.73 2.15
CA TRP A 230 0.72 -3.03 2.13
C TRP A 230 1.67 -3.09 0.94
N ILE A 231 2.97 -3.26 1.22
CA ILE A 231 4.01 -3.35 0.20
C ILE A 231 4.31 -4.82 -0.07
N GLY A 232 4.38 -5.19 -1.35
CA GLY A 232 4.79 -6.51 -1.79
C GLY A 232 6.30 -6.74 -1.68
N GLU A 233 6.75 -7.92 -2.10
CA GLU A 233 8.17 -8.25 -2.15
C GLU A 233 8.85 -7.56 -3.34
N GLU A 234 10.06 -7.08 -3.12
CA GLU A 234 10.83 -6.36 -4.12
C GLU A 234 11.22 -7.30 -5.28
N ASN A 235 10.91 -6.89 -6.51
CA ASN A 235 11.28 -7.61 -7.73
C ASN A 235 10.83 -9.09 -7.79
N VAL A 236 9.86 -9.48 -6.98
CA VAL A 236 9.27 -10.82 -6.99
C VAL A 236 7.86 -10.74 -7.59
N THR A 237 7.62 -11.52 -8.65
CA THR A 237 6.27 -11.63 -9.22
C THR A 237 5.35 -12.34 -8.24
N GLN A 238 4.24 -11.71 -7.90
CA GLN A 238 3.29 -12.22 -6.92
C GLN A 238 1.85 -11.96 -7.36
N ASP A 239 0.96 -12.85 -6.96
CA ASP A 239 -0.48 -12.66 -7.13
C ASP A 239 -0.99 -11.65 -6.09
N LEU A 240 -1.52 -10.52 -6.57
CA LEU A 240 -2.08 -9.48 -5.72
C LEU A 240 -3.45 -9.87 -5.13
N GLN A 241 -4.04 -10.99 -5.55
CA GLN A 241 -5.26 -11.54 -4.94
C GLN A 241 -4.95 -12.44 -3.74
N GLU A 242 -3.72 -12.91 -3.61
CA GLU A 242 -3.30 -13.72 -2.48
C GLU A 242 -3.29 -12.87 -1.20
N LYS A 243 -3.95 -13.37 -0.15
CA LYS A 243 -4.00 -12.65 1.13
C LYS A 243 -2.60 -12.49 1.69
N TYR A 244 -2.16 -11.25 1.84
CA TYR A 244 -0.83 -10.91 2.36
C TYR A 244 -0.56 -11.41 3.79
N GLY A 245 -1.63 -11.82 4.51
CA GLY A 245 -1.52 -12.44 5.84
C GLY A 245 -1.08 -11.49 6.96
N LEU A 246 -0.97 -10.19 6.68
CA LEU A 246 -0.67 -9.15 7.67
C LEU A 246 -1.92 -8.30 7.87
N GLY A 247 -2.60 -8.46 9.00
CA GLY A 247 -3.87 -7.78 9.24
C GLY A 247 -3.78 -6.70 10.31
N ILE A 248 -4.33 -5.53 10.03
CA ILE A 248 -4.57 -4.49 11.03
C ILE A 248 -5.77 -4.91 11.89
N VAL A 249 -5.62 -4.88 13.21
CA VAL A 249 -6.68 -5.25 14.14
C VAL A 249 -7.75 -4.16 14.16
N CYS A 250 -9.02 -4.56 14.03
CA CYS A 250 -10.16 -3.65 14.04
C CYS A 250 -11.05 -3.84 15.28
N THR A 251 -11.82 -2.81 15.61
CA THR A 251 -12.76 -2.79 16.74
C THR A 251 -14.08 -2.16 16.34
N SER A 252 -15.20 -2.68 16.89
CA SER A 252 -16.55 -2.14 16.69
C SER A 252 -17.04 -1.28 17.87
N LYS A 253 -16.13 -0.85 18.75
CA LYS A 253 -16.53 -0.13 19.99
C LYS A 253 -17.05 1.28 19.75
N LEU A 254 -16.75 1.90 18.61
CA LEU A 254 -17.23 3.22 18.27
C LEU A 254 -18.45 3.15 17.36
N LYS A 255 -19.36 4.11 17.52
CA LYS A 255 -20.57 4.22 16.68
C LYS A 255 -20.34 5.02 15.39
N LYS A 256 -19.17 5.65 15.26
CA LYS A 256 -18.78 6.43 14.08
C LYS A 256 -17.77 5.65 13.25
N HIS A 257 -17.78 5.87 11.96
CA HIS A 257 -16.79 5.33 11.04
C HIS A 257 -15.58 6.25 10.96
N TYR A 258 -14.41 5.65 11.18
CA TYR A 258 -13.12 6.34 11.13
C TYR A 258 -12.11 5.60 10.23
N THR A 259 -12.57 4.66 9.40
CA THR A 259 -11.68 3.84 8.58
C THR A 259 -12.22 3.68 7.17
N TRP A 260 -11.34 3.80 6.19
CA TRP A 260 -11.60 3.61 4.77
C TRP A 260 -10.57 2.67 4.17
N ILE A 261 -10.96 1.94 3.14
CA ILE A 261 -10.08 1.08 2.35
C ILE A 261 -10.16 1.50 0.89
N PHE A 262 -9.02 1.46 0.20
CA PHE A 262 -8.97 1.71 -1.23
C PHE A 262 -9.28 0.42 -1.99
N ASP A 263 -10.29 0.46 -2.82
CA ASP A 263 -10.65 -0.61 -3.72
C ASP A 263 -9.84 -0.48 -5.02
N ASN A 264 -8.92 -1.40 -5.24
CA ASN A 264 -8.04 -1.40 -6.41
C ASN A 264 -8.79 -1.74 -7.72
N GLU A 265 -9.99 -2.32 -7.66
CA GLU A 265 -10.79 -2.65 -8.85
C GLU A 265 -11.50 -1.43 -9.38
N THR A 266 -12.23 -0.75 -8.49
CA THR A 266 -12.99 0.45 -8.83
C THR A 266 -12.14 1.72 -8.74
N GLU A 267 -10.93 1.63 -8.19
CA GLU A 267 -10.03 2.76 -7.91
C GLU A 267 -10.70 3.84 -7.05
N THR A 268 -11.52 3.42 -6.08
CA THR A 268 -12.28 4.31 -5.20
C THR A 268 -12.03 3.99 -3.73
N TRP A 269 -12.24 4.98 -2.87
CA TRP A 269 -12.22 4.81 -1.43
C TRP A 269 -13.60 4.40 -0.93
N LYS A 270 -13.67 3.26 -0.26
CA LYS A 270 -14.88 2.75 0.39
C LYS A 270 -14.74 2.81 1.90
N GLN A 271 -15.84 3.06 2.60
CA GLN A 271 -15.86 2.98 4.06
C GLN A 271 -15.64 1.53 4.50
N PHE A 272 -14.86 1.32 5.54
CA PHE A 272 -14.56 -0.03 6.05
C PHE A 272 -15.59 -0.49 7.10
N PRO A 273 -16.05 -1.74 7.05
CA PRO A 273 -15.82 -2.72 6.00
C PRO A 273 -16.61 -2.37 4.72
N PRO A 274 -16.06 -2.69 3.54
CA PRO A 274 -16.72 -2.38 2.26
C PRO A 274 -17.76 -3.45 1.91
N ILE A 275 -18.80 -3.57 2.74
CA ILE A 275 -19.88 -4.52 2.56
C ILE A 275 -21.01 -3.79 1.85
N GLU A 276 -21.39 -4.26 0.67
CA GLU A 276 -22.55 -3.78 -0.07
C GLU A 276 -23.83 -4.07 0.73
N ASP A 277 -24.86 -3.20 0.60
CA ASP A 277 -26.10 -3.33 1.37
C ASP A 277 -26.79 -4.68 1.14
N GLU A 278 -26.73 -5.23 -0.07
CA GLU A 278 -27.32 -6.52 -0.44
C GLU A 278 -26.60 -7.68 0.30
N GLU A 279 -25.27 -7.72 0.29
CA GLU A 279 -24.48 -8.71 1.03
C GLU A 279 -24.67 -8.55 2.54
N PHE A 280 -24.90 -7.31 2.98
CA PHE A 280 -25.12 -6.99 4.38
C PHE A 280 -26.41 -7.59 4.92
N GLU A 281 -27.47 -7.69 4.09
CA GLU A 281 -28.74 -8.32 4.46
C GLU A 281 -28.64 -9.83 4.69
N GLU A 282 -27.69 -10.51 4.05
CA GLU A 282 -27.43 -11.95 4.25
C GLU A 282 -26.71 -12.27 5.57
N ILE A 283 -26.03 -11.28 6.17
CA ILE A 283 -25.30 -11.45 7.42
C ILE A 283 -26.30 -11.49 8.60
N PRO A 284 -26.18 -12.44 9.58
CA PRO A 284 -27.02 -12.47 10.76
C PRO A 284 -27.02 -11.13 11.51
N LYS A 285 -28.19 -10.64 11.93
CA LYS A 285 -28.38 -9.31 12.54
C LYS A 285 -27.39 -9.00 13.68
N ILE A 286 -27.03 -9.99 14.46
CA ILE A 286 -26.06 -9.85 15.55
C ILE A 286 -24.68 -9.49 15.01
N ILE A 287 -24.22 -10.18 13.96
CA ILE A 287 -22.93 -9.95 13.32
C ILE A 287 -22.95 -8.62 12.56
N ARG A 288 -24.07 -8.32 11.88
CA ARG A 288 -24.30 -7.08 11.14
C ARG A 288 -24.07 -5.84 12.00
N ASN A 289 -24.64 -5.81 13.21
CA ASN A 289 -24.45 -4.70 14.15
C ASN A 289 -22.99 -4.56 14.64
N MET A 290 -22.23 -5.68 14.71
CA MET A 290 -20.82 -5.66 15.08
C MET A 290 -19.94 -5.16 13.97
N VAL A 291 -20.23 -5.56 12.73
CA VAL A 291 -19.42 -5.26 11.54
C VAL A 291 -19.65 -3.82 11.08
N ARG A 292 -20.86 -3.29 11.18
CA ARG A 292 -21.26 -1.95 10.69
C ARG A 292 -20.37 -0.80 11.17
N ASN A 293 -19.74 -0.93 12.34
CA ASN A 293 -18.93 0.12 12.96
C ASN A 293 -17.48 -0.32 13.21
N MET A 294 -16.95 -1.20 12.33
CA MET A 294 -15.58 -1.64 12.46
C MET A 294 -14.60 -0.52 12.09
N ASN A 295 -13.59 -0.36 12.92
CA ASN A 295 -12.55 0.63 12.74
C ASN A 295 -11.17 0.04 13.07
N ALA A 296 -10.15 0.40 12.30
CA ALA A 296 -8.78 0.01 12.56
C ALA A 296 -8.29 0.56 13.91
N GLN A 297 -7.61 -0.27 14.69
CA GLN A 297 -7.04 0.14 15.98
C GLN A 297 -5.75 0.94 15.76
N VAL A 298 -5.92 2.15 15.30
CA VAL A 298 -4.87 3.15 15.06
C VAL A 298 -5.01 4.28 16.08
N GLY A 299 -3.90 4.88 16.42
CA GLY A 299 -3.85 6.06 17.29
C GLY A 299 -2.52 6.77 17.16
N ILE A 300 -2.38 7.84 17.90
CA ILE A 300 -1.15 8.63 17.97
C ILE A 300 -0.83 8.99 19.40
N THR A 301 0.45 9.28 19.67
CA THR A 301 0.90 10.00 20.85
C THR A 301 1.38 11.38 20.41
N VAL A 302 1.00 12.43 21.11
CA VAL A 302 1.38 13.83 20.84
C VAL A 302 2.10 14.45 22.03
N TYR A 303 2.76 15.59 21.80
CA TYR A 303 3.33 16.44 22.84
C TYR A 303 2.38 17.57 23.26
#